data_4f97ba23fb2cc6a7e1faea8d908f4724
#
_entry.id   4f97ba23fb2cc6a7e1faea8d908f4724
#
_cell.length_a   1.000
_cell.length_b   1.000
_cell.length_c   1.000
_cell.angle_alpha   90.00
_cell.angle_beta   90.00
_cell.angle_gamma   90.00
#
_symmetry.space_group_name_H-M   'P 1'
#
loop_
_entity.id
_entity.type
_entity.pdbx_description
1 polymer ?
#
loop_
_entity_poly.entity_id
_entity_poly.type
_entity_poly.pdbx_seq_one_letter_code
_entity_poly.pdbx_strand_id
1 'polypeptide(L)'
;MAILVTGGAGYIGSHTVVELQNAGYDVVVMDNLANASEKVIGRVEALTGKKVPFYKVDIRDREGLEKIFTSEKIDSVIHFAGLKAVGESVQKPWEYYENNIAGTLTLVDVMRQHGCKNIIFSSSATVYGNPAFIPITEECPKGTCTNPYGWTKSMLEQVLTDIQKADPEWNVVLLRYFNPIGAHKSGTIGENPNGIPNNLMPYITQVAVGKLPQLNVFGNDYDTHDGTGVRDYIHVVDLALGHVKALKKLEPGSGLNIYNLGTGVGYSVLDIVKNFEEATGVKIPYVIKERRPGDIATCYSNADKAERELGWKAENGIKEMCADSWRWQSQNPNGYEE
;
A
#
# COMPACT_ATOMS: atom_id res chain seq x y z
N MET A 1 -5.15 -18.07 14.47
CA MET A 1 -5.58 -17.66 13.12
C MET A 1 -4.33 -17.35 12.33
N ALA A 2 -4.06 -18.16 11.32
CA ALA A 2 -2.92 -17.95 10.44
C ALA A 2 -3.33 -17.08 9.23
N ILE A 3 -2.55 -16.05 8.97
CA ILE A 3 -2.82 -15.06 7.92
C ILE A 3 -1.75 -15.15 6.85
N LEU A 4 -2.15 -15.44 5.62
CA LEU A 4 -1.25 -15.33 4.46
C LEU A 4 -1.18 -13.87 4.01
N VAL A 5 0.01 -13.29 4.03
CA VAL A 5 0.30 -11.96 3.51
C VAL A 5 1.01 -12.10 2.16
N THR A 6 0.29 -11.89 1.07
CA THR A 6 0.88 -11.89 -0.28
C THR A 6 1.51 -10.53 -0.56
N GLY A 7 2.69 -10.49 -1.17
CA GLY A 7 3.46 -9.26 -1.28
C GLY A 7 4.02 -8.79 0.07
N GLY A 8 4.18 -9.73 1.02
CA GLY A 8 4.54 -9.44 2.40
C GLY A 8 5.99 -9.02 2.61
N ALA A 9 6.88 -9.22 1.63
CA ALA A 9 8.24 -8.68 1.65
C ALA A 9 8.31 -7.24 1.09
N GLY A 10 7.22 -6.71 0.53
CA GLY A 10 7.11 -5.34 0.04
C GLY A 10 7.01 -4.32 1.17
N TYR A 11 6.99 -3.02 0.80
CA TYR A 11 6.96 -1.90 1.74
C TYR A 11 5.78 -1.98 2.74
N ILE A 12 4.53 -1.95 2.25
CA ILE A 12 3.35 -1.99 3.11
C ILE A 12 3.22 -3.37 3.78
N GLY A 13 3.50 -4.44 3.00
CA GLY A 13 3.40 -5.81 3.49
C GLY A 13 4.28 -6.08 4.71
N SER A 14 5.56 -5.70 4.67
CA SER A 14 6.50 -5.95 5.77
C SER A 14 6.11 -5.21 7.06
N HIS A 15 5.65 -3.96 6.95
CA HIS A 15 5.12 -3.23 8.11
C HIS A 15 3.85 -3.88 8.66
N THR A 16 2.97 -4.36 7.77
CA THR A 16 1.75 -5.08 8.18
C THR A 16 2.08 -6.41 8.89
N VAL A 17 3.09 -7.14 8.42
CA VAL A 17 3.57 -8.37 9.09
C VAL A 17 4.04 -8.07 10.51
N VAL A 18 4.80 -6.98 10.71
CA VAL A 18 5.23 -6.55 12.06
C VAL A 18 4.02 -6.31 12.96
N GLU A 19 3.05 -5.52 12.50
CA GLU A 19 1.88 -5.17 13.33
C GLU A 19 0.94 -6.37 13.58
N LEU A 20 0.80 -7.28 12.62
CA LEU A 20 0.06 -8.53 12.81
C LEU A 20 0.73 -9.42 13.88
N GLN A 21 2.04 -9.59 13.82
CA GLN A 21 2.77 -10.38 14.82
C GLN A 21 2.74 -9.72 16.20
N ASN A 22 2.84 -8.39 16.27
CA ASN A 22 2.68 -7.64 17.53
C ASN A 22 1.29 -7.81 18.13
N ALA A 23 0.25 -7.90 17.28
CA ALA A 23 -1.13 -8.19 17.68
C ALA A 23 -1.40 -9.65 18.01
N GLY A 24 -0.40 -10.54 17.90
CA GLY A 24 -0.50 -11.95 18.31
C GLY A 24 -0.97 -12.91 17.21
N TYR A 25 -1.05 -12.49 15.96
CA TYR A 25 -1.41 -13.36 14.84
C TYR A 25 -0.23 -14.19 14.36
N ASP A 26 -0.51 -15.40 13.87
CA ASP A 26 0.43 -16.21 13.11
C ASP A 26 0.42 -15.71 11.66
N VAL A 27 1.58 -15.45 11.09
CA VAL A 27 1.71 -14.86 9.76
C VAL A 27 2.58 -15.73 8.87
N VAL A 28 2.09 -15.99 7.67
CA VAL A 28 2.84 -16.61 6.57
C VAL A 28 3.02 -15.57 5.49
N VAL A 29 4.21 -15.42 4.93
CA VAL A 29 4.52 -14.45 3.89
C VAL A 29 4.77 -15.15 2.56
N MET A 30 4.18 -14.62 1.49
CA MET A 30 4.45 -14.98 0.12
C MET A 30 4.84 -13.74 -0.70
N ASP A 31 5.93 -13.83 -1.45
CA ASP A 31 6.38 -12.77 -2.35
C ASP A 31 7.23 -13.37 -3.49
N ASN A 32 7.16 -12.82 -4.69
CA ASN A 32 8.02 -13.24 -5.80
C ASN A 32 9.36 -12.48 -5.85
N LEU A 33 9.53 -11.48 -4.99
CA LEU A 33 10.69 -10.60 -4.89
C LEU A 33 10.96 -9.75 -6.14
N ALA A 34 9.97 -9.53 -7.00
CA ALA A 34 10.12 -8.69 -8.19
C ALA A 34 10.46 -7.23 -7.84
N ASN A 35 9.92 -6.71 -6.72
CA ASN A 35 10.18 -5.37 -6.21
C ASN A 35 10.35 -5.35 -4.68
N ALA A 36 10.96 -6.38 -4.13
CA ALA A 36 11.22 -6.55 -2.71
C ALA A 36 12.53 -7.29 -2.48
N SER A 37 13.02 -7.29 -1.25
CA SER A 37 14.22 -8.03 -0.82
C SER A 37 13.86 -9.05 0.23
N GLU A 38 14.33 -10.29 0.07
CA GLU A 38 14.16 -11.34 1.09
C GLU A 38 14.78 -10.96 2.44
N LYS A 39 15.82 -10.10 2.44
CA LYS A 39 16.47 -9.62 3.67
C LYS A 39 15.51 -8.92 4.63
N VAL A 40 14.37 -8.38 4.13
CA VAL A 40 13.36 -7.76 4.99
C VAL A 40 12.75 -8.76 5.97
N ILE A 41 12.62 -10.04 5.59
CA ILE A 41 12.04 -11.08 6.46
C ILE A 41 12.87 -11.23 7.74
N GLY A 42 14.20 -11.34 7.60
CA GLY A 42 15.09 -11.41 8.78
C GLY A 42 15.01 -10.15 9.66
N ARG A 43 14.81 -8.96 9.07
CA ARG A 43 14.62 -7.71 9.83
C ARG A 43 13.27 -7.67 10.55
N VAL A 44 12.21 -8.18 9.94
CA VAL A 44 10.89 -8.35 10.59
C VAL A 44 10.98 -9.32 11.76
N GLU A 45 11.62 -10.48 11.57
CA GLU A 45 11.86 -11.45 12.64
C GLU A 45 12.65 -10.85 13.82
N ALA A 46 13.67 -10.04 13.52
CA ALA A 46 14.46 -9.36 14.54
C ALA A 46 13.63 -8.31 15.32
N LEU A 47 12.71 -7.61 14.65
CA LEU A 47 11.83 -6.61 15.28
C LEU A 47 10.78 -7.24 16.19
N THR A 48 10.21 -8.38 15.78
CA THR A 48 9.07 -9.00 16.47
C THR A 48 9.48 -10.12 17.42
N GLY A 49 10.69 -10.66 17.27
CA GLY A 49 11.14 -11.85 17.98
C GLY A 49 10.47 -13.14 17.53
N LYS A 50 9.70 -13.12 16.43
CA LYS A 50 8.93 -14.25 15.93
C LYS A 50 9.40 -14.66 14.54
N LYS A 51 9.36 -15.97 14.25
CA LYS A 51 9.65 -16.49 12.92
C LYS A 51 8.51 -16.19 11.94
N VAL A 52 8.89 -16.02 10.67
CA VAL A 52 7.98 -15.78 9.57
C VAL A 52 8.21 -16.85 8.49
N PRO A 53 7.33 -17.87 8.37
CA PRO A 53 7.36 -18.75 7.21
C PRO A 53 7.28 -17.92 5.93
N PHE A 54 8.30 -18.07 5.06
CA PHE A 54 8.43 -17.31 3.82
C PHE A 54 8.43 -18.23 2.62
N TYR A 55 7.59 -17.92 1.64
CA TYR A 55 7.47 -18.64 0.37
C TYR A 55 7.77 -17.70 -0.79
N LYS A 56 8.85 -18.00 -1.52
CA LYS A 56 9.16 -17.27 -2.76
C LYS A 56 8.32 -17.84 -3.90
N VAL A 57 7.13 -17.31 -4.08
CA VAL A 57 6.12 -17.78 -5.04
C VAL A 57 5.52 -16.58 -5.76
N ASP A 58 5.30 -16.70 -7.08
CA ASP A 58 4.55 -15.72 -7.87
C ASP A 58 3.05 -15.97 -7.70
N ILE A 59 2.25 -14.91 -7.60
CA ILE A 59 0.81 -15.02 -7.40
C ILE A 59 0.08 -15.72 -8.57
N ARG A 60 0.72 -15.80 -9.74
CA ARG A 60 0.21 -16.51 -10.92
C ARG A 60 0.58 -18.00 -10.91
N ASP A 61 1.49 -18.42 -10.02
CA ASP A 61 1.92 -19.82 -9.86
C ASP A 61 0.92 -20.58 -8.99
N ARG A 62 -0.05 -21.22 -9.67
CA ARG A 62 -1.07 -22.05 -9.00
C ARG A 62 -0.44 -23.15 -8.13
N GLU A 63 0.56 -23.88 -8.65
CA GLU A 63 1.15 -24.98 -7.91
C GLU A 63 1.87 -24.51 -6.65
N GLY A 64 2.54 -23.36 -6.73
CA GLY A 64 3.16 -22.71 -5.58
C GLY A 64 2.12 -22.29 -4.53
N LEU A 65 1.00 -21.70 -4.95
CA LEU A 65 -0.12 -21.35 -4.05
C LEU A 65 -0.73 -22.60 -3.39
N GLU A 66 -1.02 -23.66 -4.16
CA GLU A 66 -1.57 -24.93 -3.65
C GLU A 66 -0.65 -25.53 -2.57
N LYS A 67 0.67 -25.47 -2.76
CA LYS A 67 1.64 -25.94 -1.76
C LYS A 67 1.54 -25.13 -0.46
N ILE A 68 1.40 -23.81 -0.53
CA ILE A 68 1.25 -22.97 0.66
C ILE A 68 0.00 -23.36 1.43
N PHE A 69 -1.17 -23.40 0.75
CA PHE A 69 -2.44 -23.73 1.40
C PHE A 69 -2.54 -25.17 1.91
N THR A 70 -1.74 -26.09 1.33
CA THR A 70 -1.65 -27.46 1.81
C THR A 70 -0.73 -27.58 3.03
N SER A 71 0.38 -26.83 3.06
CA SER A 71 1.38 -26.89 4.13
C SER A 71 0.99 -26.06 5.36
N GLU A 72 0.29 -24.97 5.12
CA GLU A 72 -0.10 -23.98 6.14
C GLU A 72 -1.64 -23.95 6.25
N LYS A 73 -2.12 -23.99 7.49
CA LYS A 73 -3.56 -23.81 7.74
C LYS A 73 -3.92 -22.32 7.66
N ILE A 74 -4.20 -21.84 6.46
CA ILE A 74 -4.53 -20.43 6.21
C ILE A 74 -6.02 -20.17 6.49
N ASP A 75 -6.30 -19.26 7.42
CA ASP A 75 -7.65 -18.85 7.78
C ASP A 75 -8.11 -17.60 7.01
N SER A 76 -7.17 -16.72 6.62
CA SER A 76 -7.45 -15.49 5.88
C SER A 76 -6.24 -15.02 5.07
N VAL A 77 -6.50 -14.16 4.08
CA VAL A 77 -5.48 -13.57 3.22
C VAL A 77 -5.52 -12.05 3.31
N ILE A 78 -4.35 -11.42 3.47
CA ILE A 78 -4.14 -10.00 3.20
C ILE A 78 -3.37 -9.90 1.90
N HIS A 79 -4.00 -9.33 0.88
CA HIS A 79 -3.51 -9.37 -0.49
C HIS A 79 -2.89 -8.04 -0.92
N PHE A 80 -1.56 -7.93 -0.83
CA PHE A 80 -0.77 -6.79 -1.33
C PHE A 80 -0.12 -7.06 -2.69
N ALA A 81 0.14 -8.32 -3.03
CA ALA A 81 0.86 -8.66 -4.25
C ALA A 81 0.23 -8.01 -5.48
N GLY A 82 1.03 -7.25 -6.22
CA GLY A 82 0.58 -6.54 -7.41
C GLY A 82 1.56 -5.46 -7.84
N LEU A 83 1.64 -5.23 -9.15
CA LEU A 83 2.36 -4.11 -9.73
C LEU A 83 1.64 -2.81 -9.41
N LYS A 84 2.36 -1.76 -8.96
CA LYS A 84 1.75 -0.55 -8.37
C LYS A 84 2.17 0.78 -9.00
N ALA A 85 3.11 0.79 -9.94
CA ALA A 85 3.65 2.02 -10.49
C ALA A 85 2.75 2.58 -11.60
N VAL A 86 2.07 3.71 -11.30
CA VAL A 86 1.10 4.35 -12.21
C VAL A 86 1.72 4.65 -13.58
N GLY A 87 2.88 5.31 -13.63
CA GLY A 87 3.54 5.67 -14.89
C GLY A 87 3.98 4.44 -15.69
N GLU A 88 4.50 3.41 -15.04
CA GLU A 88 4.88 2.15 -15.70
C GLU A 88 3.66 1.43 -16.27
N SER A 89 2.53 1.47 -15.58
CA SER A 89 1.31 0.80 -16.04
C SER A 89 0.84 1.29 -17.41
N VAL A 90 1.06 2.57 -17.73
CA VAL A 90 0.73 3.14 -19.03
C VAL A 90 1.65 2.60 -20.15
N GLN A 91 2.90 2.30 -19.80
CA GLN A 91 3.89 1.77 -20.76
C GLN A 91 3.79 0.25 -20.90
N LYS A 92 3.37 -0.44 -19.84
CA LYS A 92 3.34 -1.91 -19.76
C LYS A 92 1.95 -2.42 -19.31
N PRO A 93 0.85 -2.05 -19.97
CA PRO A 93 -0.50 -2.39 -19.50
C PRO A 93 -0.75 -3.90 -19.44
N TRP A 94 -0.19 -4.67 -20.38
CA TRP A 94 -0.32 -6.12 -20.41
C TRP A 94 0.18 -6.78 -19.12
N GLU A 95 1.39 -6.44 -18.69
CA GLU A 95 2.01 -6.97 -17.47
C GLU A 95 1.17 -6.63 -16.23
N TYR A 96 0.56 -5.45 -16.19
CA TYR A 96 -0.32 -5.04 -15.10
C TYR A 96 -1.61 -5.85 -15.05
N TYR A 97 -2.27 -6.06 -16.19
CA TYR A 97 -3.48 -6.86 -16.23
C TYR A 97 -3.18 -8.34 -15.96
N GLU A 98 -2.14 -8.88 -16.55
CA GLU A 98 -1.74 -10.28 -16.33
C GLU A 98 -1.36 -10.53 -14.87
N ASN A 99 -0.46 -9.71 -14.30
CA ASN A 99 -0.03 -9.89 -12.92
C ASN A 99 -1.15 -9.63 -11.92
N ASN A 100 -1.81 -8.47 -12.02
CA ASN A 100 -2.74 -8.06 -10.98
C ASN A 100 -4.08 -8.80 -11.09
N ILE A 101 -4.66 -8.92 -12.28
CA ILE A 101 -5.97 -9.54 -12.44
C ILE A 101 -5.86 -11.06 -12.48
N ALA A 102 -5.08 -11.62 -13.41
CA ALA A 102 -4.99 -13.07 -13.52
C ALA A 102 -4.35 -13.68 -12.25
N GLY A 103 -3.35 -13.03 -11.66
CA GLY A 103 -2.76 -13.47 -10.40
C GLY A 103 -3.76 -13.47 -9.25
N THR A 104 -4.55 -12.40 -9.09
CA THR A 104 -5.60 -12.37 -8.04
C THR A 104 -6.68 -13.41 -8.27
N LEU A 105 -7.11 -13.64 -9.52
CA LEU A 105 -8.07 -14.70 -9.83
C LEU A 105 -7.53 -16.09 -9.50
N THR A 106 -6.23 -16.34 -9.76
CA THR A 106 -5.57 -17.59 -9.40
C THR A 106 -5.55 -17.78 -7.87
N LEU A 107 -5.17 -16.73 -7.11
CA LEU A 107 -5.19 -16.76 -5.65
C LEU A 107 -6.59 -17.06 -5.10
N VAL A 108 -7.60 -16.33 -5.55
CA VAL A 108 -8.99 -16.48 -5.07
C VAL A 108 -9.56 -17.86 -5.39
N ASP A 109 -9.21 -18.43 -6.55
CA ASP A 109 -9.64 -19.80 -6.89
C ASP A 109 -8.98 -20.84 -5.97
N VAL A 110 -7.69 -20.73 -5.69
CA VAL A 110 -7.00 -21.59 -4.71
C VAL A 110 -7.60 -21.42 -3.31
N MET A 111 -7.82 -20.18 -2.85
CA MET A 111 -8.50 -19.90 -1.58
C MET A 111 -9.84 -20.63 -1.49
N ARG A 112 -10.67 -20.53 -2.54
CA ARG A 112 -11.98 -21.18 -2.61
C ARG A 112 -11.86 -22.70 -2.49
N GLN A 113 -10.90 -23.32 -3.18
CA GLN A 113 -10.69 -24.77 -3.17
C GLN A 113 -10.24 -25.29 -1.81
N HIS A 114 -9.51 -24.47 -1.05
CA HIS A 114 -9.07 -24.78 0.31
C HIS A 114 -10.02 -24.28 1.42
N GLY A 115 -11.20 -23.75 1.06
CA GLY A 115 -12.21 -23.29 2.02
C GLY A 115 -11.83 -21.98 2.76
N CYS A 116 -10.77 -21.28 2.32
CA CYS A 116 -10.40 -19.98 2.84
C CYS A 116 -11.18 -18.87 2.13
N LYS A 117 -12.23 -18.35 2.77
CA LYS A 117 -13.16 -17.36 2.18
C LYS A 117 -13.05 -15.97 2.82
N ASN A 118 -11.91 -15.65 3.44
CA ASN A 118 -11.65 -14.40 4.13
C ASN A 118 -10.50 -13.64 3.46
N ILE A 119 -10.79 -12.46 2.89
CA ILE A 119 -9.78 -11.65 2.20
C ILE A 119 -9.86 -10.16 2.53
N ILE A 120 -8.70 -9.56 2.84
CA ILE A 120 -8.51 -8.12 2.84
C ILE A 120 -7.72 -7.77 1.57
N PHE A 121 -8.31 -6.96 0.73
CA PHE A 121 -7.72 -6.55 -0.54
C PHE A 121 -7.15 -5.13 -0.47
N SER A 122 -5.89 -5.01 -0.86
CA SER A 122 -5.19 -3.74 -1.07
C SER A 122 -5.76 -3.02 -2.29
N SER A 123 -6.78 -2.18 -2.08
CA SER A 123 -7.29 -1.29 -3.10
C SER A 123 -6.57 0.07 -3.04
N SER A 124 -7.05 1.06 -3.77
CA SER A 124 -6.40 2.35 -3.92
C SER A 124 -7.41 3.47 -4.15
N ALA A 125 -7.09 4.67 -3.69
CA ALA A 125 -7.87 5.87 -4.02
C ALA A 125 -7.93 6.15 -5.53
N THR A 126 -7.07 5.55 -6.35
CA THR A 126 -7.12 5.66 -7.82
C THR A 126 -8.42 5.13 -8.42
N VAL A 127 -9.19 4.30 -7.71
CA VAL A 127 -10.52 3.82 -8.15
C VAL A 127 -11.56 4.95 -8.24
N TYR A 128 -11.34 6.04 -7.54
CA TYR A 128 -12.22 7.21 -7.61
C TYR A 128 -11.99 8.05 -8.88
N GLY A 129 -10.85 7.87 -9.58
CA GLY A 129 -10.50 8.67 -10.75
C GLY A 129 -10.48 10.17 -10.42
N ASN A 130 -11.25 10.96 -11.16
CA ASN A 130 -11.60 12.33 -10.77
C ASN A 130 -12.76 12.26 -9.76
N PRO A 131 -12.53 12.50 -8.47
CA PRO A 131 -13.55 12.30 -7.45
C PRO A 131 -14.68 13.31 -7.61
N ALA A 132 -15.92 12.87 -7.41
CA ALA A 132 -17.10 13.71 -7.53
C ALA A 132 -17.18 14.80 -6.45
N PHE A 133 -16.52 14.56 -5.32
CA PHE A 133 -16.43 15.52 -4.20
C PHE A 133 -15.19 15.22 -3.32
N ILE A 134 -14.77 16.23 -2.57
CA ILE A 134 -13.64 16.21 -1.63
C ILE A 134 -14.12 16.87 -0.31
N PRO A 135 -13.83 16.29 0.87
CA PRO A 135 -13.09 15.03 1.14
C PRO A 135 -13.79 13.80 0.58
N ILE A 136 -13.01 12.81 0.14
CA ILE A 136 -13.51 11.59 -0.50
C ILE A 136 -14.00 10.61 0.57
N THR A 137 -15.29 10.27 0.57
CA THR A 137 -15.87 9.18 1.36
C THR A 137 -16.03 7.92 0.51
N GLU A 138 -16.35 6.78 1.14
CA GLU A 138 -16.63 5.53 0.42
C GLU A 138 -17.91 5.59 -0.44
N GLU A 139 -18.79 6.58 -0.18
CA GLU A 139 -19.98 6.87 -0.98
C GLU A 139 -19.66 7.58 -2.31
N CYS A 140 -18.45 8.14 -2.42
CA CYS A 140 -17.99 8.71 -3.67
C CYS A 140 -17.98 7.62 -4.74
N PRO A 141 -18.70 7.82 -5.87
CA PRO A 141 -18.77 6.81 -6.92
C PRO A 141 -17.37 6.52 -7.47
N LYS A 142 -17.13 5.26 -7.86
CA LYS A 142 -15.93 4.94 -8.63
C LYS A 142 -15.97 5.70 -9.95
N GLY A 143 -14.90 6.43 -10.23
CA GLY A 143 -14.77 7.20 -11.46
C GLY A 143 -14.10 6.42 -12.59
N THR A 144 -13.90 7.09 -13.73
CA THR A 144 -13.07 6.57 -14.81
C THR A 144 -11.60 6.63 -14.36
N CYS A 145 -10.97 5.48 -14.25
CA CYS A 145 -9.55 5.42 -13.91
C CYS A 145 -8.71 5.99 -15.05
N THR A 146 -7.69 6.76 -14.72
CA THR A 146 -6.84 7.46 -15.68
C THR A 146 -5.65 6.64 -16.17
N ASN A 147 -5.46 5.42 -15.63
CA ASN A 147 -4.32 4.55 -15.92
C ASN A 147 -4.64 3.07 -15.70
N PRO A 148 -3.88 2.14 -16.31
CA PRO A 148 -4.10 0.70 -16.18
C PRO A 148 -4.01 0.18 -14.75
N TYR A 149 -3.10 0.69 -13.91
CA TYR A 149 -3.03 0.31 -12.50
C TYR A 149 -4.35 0.58 -11.77
N GLY A 150 -4.89 1.79 -11.91
CA GLY A 150 -6.19 2.14 -11.32
C GLY A 150 -7.31 1.22 -11.81
N TRP A 151 -7.31 0.89 -13.11
CA TRP A 151 -8.26 -0.04 -13.68
C TRP A 151 -8.13 -1.45 -13.08
N THR A 152 -6.91 -1.97 -12.86
CA THR A 152 -6.76 -3.29 -12.21
C THR A 152 -7.38 -3.29 -10.81
N LYS A 153 -7.19 -2.23 -10.02
CA LYS A 153 -7.79 -2.11 -8.68
C LYS A 153 -9.32 -2.01 -8.76
N SER A 154 -9.85 -1.17 -9.64
CA SER A 154 -11.31 -1.01 -9.81
C SER A 154 -12.00 -2.30 -10.30
N MET A 155 -11.40 -3.02 -11.24
CA MET A 155 -11.91 -4.31 -11.73
C MET A 155 -11.87 -5.38 -10.64
N LEU A 156 -10.78 -5.47 -9.87
CA LEU A 156 -10.66 -6.46 -8.79
C LEU A 156 -11.62 -6.18 -7.63
N GLU A 157 -11.92 -4.92 -7.31
CA GLU A 157 -13.01 -4.61 -6.39
C GLU A 157 -14.35 -5.17 -6.90
N GLN A 158 -14.63 -5.05 -8.21
CA GLN A 158 -15.85 -5.59 -8.79
C GLN A 158 -15.87 -7.12 -8.74
N VAL A 159 -14.77 -7.76 -9.13
CA VAL A 159 -14.63 -9.23 -9.09
C VAL A 159 -14.88 -9.76 -7.67
N LEU A 160 -14.24 -9.19 -6.66
CA LEU A 160 -14.40 -9.63 -5.26
C LEU A 160 -15.83 -9.35 -4.75
N THR A 161 -16.44 -8.25 -5.18
CA THR A 161 -17.83 -7.93 -4.87
C THR A 161 -18.79 -8.98 -5.44
N ASP A 162 -18.58 -9.40 -6.69
CA ASP A 162 -19.45 -10.37 -7.37
C ASP A 162 -19.26 -11.79 -6.79
N ILE A 163 -18.03 -12.15 -6.41
CA ILE A 163 -17.74 -13.41 -5.73
C ILE A 163 -18.46 -13.46 -4.37
N GLN A 164 -18.39 -12.38 -3.59
CA GLN A 164 -19.09 -12.32 -2.29
C GLN A 164 -20.61 -12.38 -2.44
N LYS A 165 -21.18 -11.74 -3.47
CA LYS A 165 -22.61 -11.83 -3.75
C LYS A 165 -23.06 -13.21 -4.17
N ALA A 166 -22.23 -13.91 -4.95
CA ALA A 166 -22.53 -15.27 -5.44
C ALA A 166 -22.39 -16.32 -4.32
N ASP A 167 -21.49 -16.08 -3.38
CA ASP A 167 -21.23 -16.97 -2.24
C ASP A 167 -21.12 -16.14 -0.95
N PRO A 168 -22.22 -16.01 -0.17
CA PRO A 168 -22.27 -15.20 1.04
C PRO A 168 -21.36 -15.66 2.20
N GLU A 169 -20.69 -16.81 2.08
CA GLU A 169 -19.68 -17.24 3.05
C GLU A 169 -18.38 -16.45 2.93
N TRP A 170 -18.16 -15.75 1.80
CA TRP A 170 -17.02 -14.86 1.64
C TRP A 170 -17.17 -13.62 2.51
N ASN A 171 -16.10 -13.30 3.23
CA ASN A 171 -15.93 -12.03 3.91
C ASN A 171 -14.81 -11.25 3.22
N VAL A 172 -15.17 -10.14 2.62
CA VAL A 172 -14.29 -9.32 1.77
C VAL A 172 -14.16 -7.94 2.37
N VAL A 173 -12.92 -7.49 2.59
CA VAL A 173 -12.64 -6.11 2.99
C VAL A 173 -11.80 -5.45 1.88
N LEU A 174 -12.31 -4.35 1.34
CA LEU A 174 -11.62 -3.51 0.36
C LEU A 174 -11.07 -2.29 1.08
N LEU A 175 -9.75 -2.16 1.17
CA LEU A 175 -9.09 -1.02 1.79
C LEU A 175 -8.54 -0.10 0.71
N ARG A 176 -9.12 1.10 0.57
CA ARG A 176 -8.71 2.11 -0.41
C ARG A 176 -7.68 3.03 0.23
N TYR A 177 -6.40 2.79 -0.11
CA TYR A 177 -5.29 3.59 0.42
C TYR A 177 -5.13 4.90 -0.31
N PHE A 178 -4.74 5.92 0.45
CA PHE A 178 -4.17 7.15 -0.10
C PHE A 178 -2.65 6.98 -0.24
N ASN A 179 -1.82 7.96 0.05
CA ASN A 179 -0.40 7.90 -0.25
C ASN A 179 0.44 7.46 0.97
N PRO A 180 0.82 6.18 1.11
CA PRO A 180 1.64 5.75 2.23
C PRO A 180 3.06 6.30 2.12
N ILE A 181 3.54 6.88 3.22
CA ILE A 181 4.91 7.33 3.44
C ILE A 181 5.35 6.99 4.86
N GLY A 182 6.59 7.29 5.24
CA GLY A 182 7.12 6.91 6.54
C GLY A 182 7.88 5.59 6.49
N ALA A 183 8.30 5.13 7.64
CA ALA A 183 8.98 3.87 7.86
C ALA A 183 8.77 3.42 9.31
N HIS A 184 9.18 2.21 9.65
CA HIS A 184 9.15 1.79 11.04
C HIS A 184 10.11 2.64 11.88
N LYS A 185 9.67 3.03 13.07
CA LYS A 185 10.42 3.92 14.00
C LYS A 185 11.82 3.44 14.36
N SER A 186 12.12 2.15 14.19
CA SER A 186 13.46 1.59 14.39
C SER A 186 14.45 2.01 13.31
N GLY A 187 13.99 2.42 12.12
CA GLY A 187 14.83 2.65 10.96
C GLY A 187 15.36 1.37 10.28
N THR A 188 14.86 0.18 10.64
CA THR A 188 15.35 -1.08 10.09
C THR A 188 14.56 -1.60 8.91
N ILE A 189 13.28 -1.19 8.77
CA ILE A 189 12.44 -1.48 7.60
C ILE A 189 11.81 -0.19 7.06
N GLY A 190 11.69 -0.09 5.74
CA GLY A 190 11.14 1.08 5.04
C GLY A 190 10.93 0.82 3.56
N GLU A 191 10.60 1.86 2.79
CA GLU A 191 10.42 1.75 1.34
C GLU A 191 11.77 1.69 0.64
N ASN A 192 12.01 0.59 -0.08
CA ASN A 192 13.23 0.35 -0.87
C ASN A 192 12.88 -0.03 -2.31
N PRO A 193 12.51 0.96 -3.15
CA PRO A 193 12.15 0.69 -4.54
C PRO A 193 13.37 0.29 -5.37
N ASN A 194 13.16 -0.64 -6.30
CA ASN A 194 14.17 -0.97 -7.30
C ASN A 194 14.28 0.18 -8.33
N GLY A 195 15.50 0.65 -8.57
CA GLY A 195 15.78 1.74 -9.52
C GLY A 195 15.33 3.13 -9.03
N ILE A 196 14.96 4.00 -9.99
CA ILE A 196 14.51 5.38 -9.67
C ILE A 196 13.11 5.33 -9.08
N PRO A 197 12.89 5.94 -7.89
CA PRO A 197 11.58 5.94 -7.25
C PRO A 197 10.51 6.66 -8.07
N ASN A 198 9.32 6.06 -8.12
CA ASN A 198 8.13 6.70 -8.70
C ASN A 198 7.33 7.52 -7.68
N ASN A 199 7.47 7.20 -6.38
CA ASN A 199 6.78 7.88 -5.29
C ASN A 199 7.59 9.06 -4.76
N LEU A 200 6.90 10.08 -4.24
CA LEU A 200 7.51 11.35 -3.80
C LEU A 200 8.51 11.15 -2.66
N MET A 201 8.13 10.49 -1.57
CA MET A 201 8.97 10.39 -0.37
C MET A 201 10.28 9.62 -0.61
N PRO A 202 10.30 8.42 -1.23
CA PRO A 202 11.56 7.75 -1.52
C PRO A 202 12.42 8.53 -2.53
N TYR A 203 11.82 9.34 -3.41
CA TYR A 203 12.59 10.24 -4.28
C TYR A 203 13.27 11.35 -3.46
N ILE A 204 12.52 12.00 -2.55
CA ILE A 204 13.06 13.03 -1.63
C ILE A 204 14.22 12.45 -0.80
N THR A 205 14.04 11.27 -0.21
CA THR A 205 15.07 10.66 0.64
C THR A 205 16.32 10.27 -0.16
N GLN A 206 16.18 9.83 -1.42
CA GLN A 206 17.32 9.58 -2.30
C GLN A 206 18.04 10.86 -2.73
N VAL A 207 17.34 11.98 -2.88
CA VAL A 207 17.98 13.31 -3.05
C VAL A 207 18.72 13.69 -1.76
N ALA A 208 18.11 13.50 -0.61
CA ALA A 208 18.71 13.85 0.69
C ALA A 208 20.00 13.09 0.99
N VAL A 209 20.14 11.82 0.58
CA VAL A 209 21.39 11.04 0.70
C VAL A 209 22.34 11.22 -0.49
N GLY A 210 22.03 12.10 -1.45
CA GLY A 210 22.90 12.41 -2.60
C GLY A 210 22.89 11.39 -3.73
N LYS A 211 21.97 10.42 -3.74
CA LYS A 211 21.83 9.47 -4.86
C LYS A 211 21.20 10.11 -6.09
N LEU A 212 20.31 11.06 -5.90
CA LEU A 212 19.69 11.85 -6.97
C LEU A 212 20.05 13.32 -6.79
N PRO A 213 20.26 14.06 -7.89
CA PRO A 213 20.78 15.43 -7.82
C PRO A 213 19.73 16.44 -7.31
N GLN A 214 18.46 16.21 -7.62
CA GLN A 214 17.35 17.10 -7.27
C GLN A 214 15.99 16.44 -7.45
N LEU A 215 14.97 16.98 -6.81
CA LEU A 215 13.57 16.56 -6.98
C LEU A 215 12.96 17.22 -8.23
N ASN A 216 12.18 16.47 -9.00
CA ASN A 216 11.32 17.01 -10.05
C ASN A 216 9.91 17.20 -9.47
N VAL A 217 9.44 18.45 -9.40
CA VAL A 217 8.08 18.83 -9.01
C VAL A 217 7.26 19.01 -10.29
N PHE A 218 6.23 18.18 -10.49
CA PHE A 218 5.45 18.15 -11.72
C PHE A 218 4.20 19.03 -11.63
N GLY A 219 4.24 20.18 -12.31
CA GLY A 219 3.21 21.21 -12.29
C GLY A 219 3.35 22.17 -11.11
N ASN A 220 3.10 23.45 -11.37
CA ASN A 220 3.00 24.53 -10.38
C ASN A 220 1.83 25.46 -10.69
N ASP A 221 0.89 24.99 -11.48
CA ASP A 221 -0.25 25.72 -12.01
C ASP A 221 -1.59 25.02 -11.73
N TYR A 222 -1.60 24.05 -10.75
CA TYR A 222 -2.84 23.49 -10.24
C TYR A 222 -3.61 24.50 -9.40
N ASP A 223 -4.93 24.35 -9.36
CA ASP A 223 -5.80 25.14 -8.45
C ASP A 223 -5.66 24.62 -7.01
N THR A 224 -4.53 24.98 -6.40
CA THR A 224 -4.12 24.64 -5.03
C THR A 224 -3.36 25.83 -4.44
N HIS A 225 -3.13 25.82 -3.11
CA HIS A 225 -2.55 26.98 -2.41
C HIS A 225 -1.15 27.40 -2.87
N ASP A 226 -0.36 26.45 -3.41
CA ASP A 226 1.01 26.68 -3.91
C ASP A 226 1.21 26.26 -5.36
N GLY A 227 0.12 25.88 -6.05
CA GLY A 227 0.12 25.44 -7.43
C GLY A 227 0.56 24.00 -7.65
N THR A 228 1.01 23.27 -6.61
CA THR A 228 1.44 21.87 -6.74
C THR A 228 0.33 20.91 -6.31
N GLY A 229 0.39 19.65 -6.78
CA GLY A 229 -0.67 18.67 -6.50
C GLY A 229 -0.78 18.32 -5.02
N VAL A 230 -2.03 18.24 -4.51
CA VAL A 230 -2.35 17.96 -3.11
C VAL A 230 -2.78 16.50 -2.95
N ARG A 231 -2.19 15.80 -1.99
CA ARG A 231 -2.50 14.40 -1.66
C ARG A 231 -2.66 14.20 -0.16
N ASP A 232 -3.41 13.16 0.21
CA ASP A 232 -3.48 12.65 1.57
C ASP A 232 -2.32 11.68 1.78
N TYR A 233 -1.40 12.02 2.68
CA TYR A 233 -0.29 11.15 3.04
C TYR A 233 -0.58 10.47 4.36
N ILE A 234 -0.40 9.16 4.41
CA ILE A 234 -0.64 8.33 5.59
C ILE A 234 0.65 7.63 6.01
N HIS A 235 0.92 7.58 7.30
CA HIS A 235 2.05 6.83 7.82
C HIS A 235 1.87 5.33 7.57
N VAL A 236 2.90 4.65 7.06
CA VAL A 236 2.83 3.22 6.71
C VAL A 236 2.46 2.33 7.89
N VAL A 237 2.87 2.71 9.12
CA VAL A 237 2.49 1.98 10.34
C VAL A 237 1.01 2.16 10.66
N ASP A 238 0.45 3.37 10.51
CA ASP A 238 -0.99 3.58 10.67
C ASP A 238 -1.78 2.78 9.64
N LEU A 239 -1.30 2.74 8.39
CA LEU A 239 -1.88 1.91 7.35
C LEU A 239 -1.83 0.41 7.72
N ALA A 240 -0.70 -0.07 8.22
CA ALA A 240 -0.55 -1.45 8.70
C ALA A 240 -1.53 -1.77 9.83
N LEU A 241 -1.66 -0.87 10.81
CA LEU A 241 -2.65 -1.00 11.90
C LEU A 241 -4.09 -1.00 11.38
N GLY A 242 -4.38 -0.29 10.29
CA GLY A 242 -5.66 -0.33 9.59
C GLY A 242 -6.02 -1.74 9.11
N HIS A 243 -5.04 -2.51 8.61
CA HIS A 243 -5.22 -3.91 8.21
C HIS A 243 -5.51 -4.80 9.44
N VAL A 244 -4.76 -4.61 10.54
CA VAL A 244 -5.00 -5.34 11.79
C VAL A 244 -6.42 -5.10 12.29
N LYS A 245 -6.88 -3.85 12.27
CA LYS A 245 -8.25 -3.51 12.70
C LYS A 245 -9.32 -4.06 11.75
N ALA A 246 -9.02 -4.12 10.46
CA ALA A 246 -9.94 -4.64 9.44
C ALA A 246 -10.20 -6.16 9.57
N LEU A 247 -9.32 -6.92 10.24
CA LEU A 247 -9.54 -8.35 10.51
C LEU A 247 -10.85 -8.65 11.25
N LYS A 248 -11.36 -7.69 12.03
CA LYS A 248 -12.68 -7.81 12.68
C LYS A 248 -13.84 -7.97 11.68
N LYS A 249 -13.64 -7.56 10.44
CA LYS A 249 -14.62 -7.66 9.36
C LYS A 249 -14.46 -8.92 8.50
N LEU A 250 -13.66 -9.87 8.98
CA LEU A 250 -13.55 -11.22 8.42
C LEU A 250 -14.26 -12.28 9.28
N GLU A 251 -15.06 -11.84 10.27
CA GLU A 251 -15.94 -12.74 11.01
C GLU A 251 -17.07 -13.26 10.11
N PRO A 252 -17.55 -14.49 10.33
CA PRO A 252 -18.62 -15.10 9.52
C PRO A 252 -19.87 -14.19 9.42
N GLY A 253 -20.32 -13.95 8.19
CA GLY A 253 -21.48 -13.10 7.90
C GLY A 253 -21.19 -11.61 7.82
N SER A 254 -19.91 -11.19 7.87
CA SER A 254 -19.53 -9.79 7.71
C SER A 254 -19.71 -9.29 6.26
N GLY A 255 -19.66 -10.18 5.27
CA GLY A 255 -19.90 -9.88 3.88
C GLY A 255 -18.86 -8.94 3.26
N LEU A 256 -19.32 -7.98 2.45
CA LEU A 256 -18.46 -6.99 1.79
C LEU A 256 -18.39 -5.70 2.61
N ASN A 257 -17.18 -5.26 2.92
CA ASN A 257 -16.90 -4.00 3.61
C ASN A 257 -15.85 -3.19 2.84
N ILE A 258 -16.05 -1.87 2.75
CA ILE A 258 -15.15 -0.95 2.03
C ILE A 258 -14.77 0.18 2.99
N TYR A 259 -13.46 0.50 3.07
CA TYR A 259 -12.94 1.58 3.92
C TYR A 259 -11.86 2.38 3.20
N ASN A 260 -11.93 3.70 3.35
CA ASN A 260 -10.83 4.60 3.06
C ASN A 260 -9.83 4.58 4.21
N LEU A 261 -8.53 4.46 3.91
CA LEU A 261 -7.45 4.61 4.86
C LEU A 261 -6.57 5.80 4.47
N GLY A 262 -6.77 6.91 5.14
CA GLY A 262 -6.05 8.16 4.99
C GLY A 262 -6.13 8.97 6.27
N THR A 263 -5.54 10.17 6.26
CA THR A 263 -5.52 11.08 7.42
C THR A 263 -6.64 12.12 7.38
N GLY A 264 -7.25 12.34 6.21
CA GLY A 264 -8.20 13.42 5.98
C GLY A 264 -7.53 14.78 5.79
N VAL A 265 -6.20 14.84 5.72
CA VAL A 265 -5.42 16.07 5.54
C VAL A 265 -4.71 16.04 4.19
N GLY A 266 -4.92 17.08 3.39
CA GLY A 266 -4.22 17.25 2.11
C GLY A 266 -2.94 18.04 2.28
N TYR A 267 -1.82 17.50 1.78
CA TYR A 267 -0.53 18.20 1.70
C TYR A 267 -0.11 18.32 0.24
N SER A 268 0.39 19.48 -0.15
CA SER A 268 0.99 19.70 -1.47
C SER A 268 2.38 19.06 -1.57
N VAL A 269 2.91 18.95 -2.79
CA VAL A 269 4.29 18.48 -2.98
C VAL A 269 5.28 19.38 -2.24
N LEU A 270 5.11 20.70 -2.29
CA LEU A 270 6.00 21.65 -1.61
C LEU A 270 5.80 21.64 -0.09
N ASP A 271 4.59 21.37 0.42
CA ASP A 271 4.38 21.10 1.85
C ASP A 271 5.21 19.91 2.32
N ILE A 272 5.25 18.83 1.56
CA ILE A 272 6.07 17.64 1.90
C ILE A 272 7.55 18.00 1.92
N VAL A 273 8.06 18.74 0.92
CA VAL A 273 9.45 19.18 0.88
C VAL A 273 9.78 20.01 2.12
N LYS A 274 8.94 21.01 2.43
CA LYS A 274 9.13 21.89 3.60
C LYS A 274 9.12 21.11 4.90
N ASN A 275 8.11 20.24 5.12
CA ASN A 275 8.03 19.44 6.34
C ASN A 275 9.21 18.47 6.46
N PHE A 276 9.69 17.89 5.35
CA PHE A 276 10.88 17.05 5.36
C PHE A 276 12.13 17.84 5.76
N GLU A 277 12.35 19.04 5.18
CA GLU A 277 13.46 19.92 5.54
C GLU A 277 13.40 20.34 7.02
N GLU A 278 12.23 20.70 7.53
CA GLU A 278 12.02 21.06 8.94
C GLU A 278 12.30 19.87 9.90
N ALA A 279 11.83 18.67 9.54
CA ALA A 279 11.97 17.48 10.38
C ALA A 279 13.42 16.93 10.40
N THR A 280 14.19 17.14 9.32
CA THR A 280 15.48 16.48 9.13
C THR A 280 16.67 17.42 9.14
N GLY A 281 16.46 18.71 8.91
CA GLY A 281 17.51 19.71 8.69
C GLY A 281 18.21 19.61 7.33
N VAL A 282 17.77 18.69 6.44
CA VAL A 282 18.39 18.46 5.13
C VAL A 282 17.64 19.22 4.05
N LYS A 283 18.35 20.05 3.28
CA LYS A 283 17.77 20.81 2.16
C LYS A 283 17.56 19.92 0.94
N ILE A 284 16.42 20.09 0.28
CA ILE A 284 16.02 19.33 -0.91
C ILE A 284 15.98 20.27 -2.13
N PRO A 285 17.02 20.26 -2.97
CA PRO A 285 16.96 20.98 -4.23
C PRO A 285 15.88 20.42 -5.14
N TYR A 286 15.11 21.30 -5.78
CA TYR A 286 14.06 20.88 -6.72
C TYR A 286 13.97 21.80 -7.94
N VAL A 287 13.37 21.26 -9.01
CA VAL A 287 13.00 22.02 -10.22
C VAL A 287 11.54 21.73 -10.56
N ILE A 288 10.87 22.76 -11.07
CA ILE A 288 9.51 22.61 -11.59
C ILE A 288 9.57 22.02 -13.01
N LYS A 289 8.73 21.03 -13.28
CA LYS A 289 8.52 20.38 -14.57
C LYS A 289 7.06 20.54 -15.01
N GLU A 290 6.77 20.26 -16.26
CA GLU A 290 5.39 20.17 -16.76
C GLU A 290 4.59 19.12 -16.01
N ARG A 291 3.24 19.27 -15.96
CA ARG A 291 2.34 18.30 -15.36
C ARG A 291 2.52 16.90 -15.95
N ARG A 292 2.42 15.89 -15.13
CA ARG A 292 2.32 14.51 -15.62
C ARG A 292 0.90 14.27 -16.15
N PRO A 293 0.75 13.55 -17.28
CA PRO A 293 -0.58 13.14 -17.75
C PRO A 293 -1.32 12.31 -16.70
N GLY A 294 -2.58 12.66 -16.46
CA GLY A 294 -3.44 11.94 -15.53
C GLY A 294 -3.33 12.35 -14.05
N ASP A 295 -2.44 13.29 -13.69
CA ASP A 295 -2.42 13.87 -12.35
C ASP A 295 -3.61 14.81 -12.14
N ILE A 296 -4.27 14.70 -10.96
CA ILE A 296 -5.36 15.59 -10.53
C ILE A 296 -4.86 16.58 -9.48
N ALA A 297 -5.52 17.75 -9.39
CA ALA A 297 -5.11 18.83 -8.48
C ALA A 297 -5.12 18.39 -7.02
N THR A 298 -6.23 17.82 -6.55
CA THR A 298 -6.45 17.52 -5.13
C THR A 298 -7.09 16.14 -4.94
N CYS A 299 -6.58 15.36 -3.99
CA CYS A 299 -7.11 14.05 -3.62
C CYS A 299 -6.81 13.77 -2.14
N TYR A 300 -7.81 13.89 -1.26
CA TYR A 300 -7.70 13.52 0.15
C TYR A 300 -8.99 12.90 0.67
N SER A 301 -8.86 12.09 1.71
CA SER A 301 -9.91 11.23 2.25
C SER A 301 -10.79 11.92 3.29
N ASN A 302 -11.93 11.27 3.54
CA ASN A 302 -12.56 11.24 4.85
C ASN A 302 -12.53 9.77 5.31
N ALA A 303 -11.94 9.50 6.47
CA ALA A 303 -11.80 8.16 7.05
C ALA A 303 -12.74 7.92 8.25
N ASP A 304 -13.78 8.74 8.45
CA ASP A 304 -14.71 8.64 9.59
C ASP A 304 -15.40 7.27 9.68
N LYS A 305 -15.63 6.62 8.54
CA LYS A 305 -16.19 5.27 8.50
C LYS A 305 -15.26 4.26 9.15
N ALA A 306 -13.96 4.31 8.85
CA ALA A 306 -12.95 3.44 9.44
C ALA A 306 -12.81 3.71 10.96
N GLU A 307 -12.86 4.97 11.39
CA GLU A 307 -12.85 5.33 12.81
C GLU A 307 -14.07 4.74 13.53
N ARG A 308 -15.26 4.97 13.01
CA ARG A 308 -16.52 4.50 13.62
C ARG A 308 -16.65 2.98 13.66
N GLU A 309 -16.30 2.28 12.57
CA GLU A 309 -16.61 0.85 12.41
C GLU A 309 -15.44 -0.08 12.75
N LEU A 310 -14.20 0.37 12.58
CA LEU A 310 -13.01 -0.40 12.89
C LEU A 310 -12.37 0.03 14.22
N GLY A 311 -12.72 1.23 14.74
CA GLY A 311 -11.99 1.88 15.83
C GLY A 311 -10.56 2.20 15.41
N TRP A 312 -10.37 2.61 14.15
CA TRP A 312 -9.07 2.96 13.57
C TRP A 312 -9.04 4.42 13.11
N LYS A 313 -7.95 5.08 13.44
CA LYS A 313 -7.61 6.43 13.00
C LYS A 313 -6.11 6.51 12.77
N ALA A 314 -5.68 7.30 11.78
CA ALA A 314 -4.28 7.63 11.62
C ALA A 314 -3.82 8.54 12.76
N GLU A 315 -2.72 8.19 13.42
CA GLU A 315 -2.21 8.89 14.61
C GLU A 315 -0.91 9.65 14.32
N ASN A 316 -0.10 9.19 13.35
CA ASN A 316 1.17 9.81 13.02
C ASN A 316 0.98 10.97 12.03
N GLY A 317 1.54 12.13 12.40
CA GLY A 317 1.48 13.32 11.57
C GLY A 317 2.59 13.39 10.52
N ILE A 318 2.56 14.46 9.71
CA ILE A 318 3.52 14.62 8.59
C ILE A 318 4.98 14.71 9.07
N LYS A 319 5.22 15.26 10.28
CA LYS A 319 6.57 15.36 10.85
C LYS A 319 7.15 13.98 11.17
N GLU A 320 6.36 13.12 11.80
CA GLU A 320 6.72 11.73 12.07
C GLU A 320 6.95 10.95 10.78
N MET A 321 6.07 11.13 9.79
CA MET A 321 6.22 10.51 8.47
C MET A 321 7.56 10.89 7.81
N CYS A 322 7.92 12.16 7.83
CA CYS A 322 9.19 12.65 7.26
C CYS A 322 10.41 12.16 8.08
N ALA A 323 10.34 12.26 9.41
CA ALA A 323 11.43 11.85 10.29
C ALA A 323 11.73 10.34 10.19
N ASP A 324 10.69 9.50 10.15
CA ASP A 324 10.86 8.06 10.06
C ASP A 324 11.34 7.63 8.67
N SER A 325 10.84 8.26 7.59
CA SER A 325 11.38 8.06 6.24
C SER A 325 12.87 8.39 6.17
N TRP A 326 13.28 9.50 6.78
CA TRP A 326 14.69 9.91 6.83
C TRP A 326 15.53 8.96 7.66
N ARG A 327 15.04 8.56 8.84
CA ARG A 327 15.75 7.60 9.71
C ARG A 327 16.03 6.30 8.97
N TRP A 328 15.04 5.76 8.25
CA TRP A 328 15.23 4.59 7.41
C TRP A 328 16.33 4.83 6.36
N GLN A 329 16.19 5.86 5.53
CA GLN A 329 17.09 6.09 4.40
C GLN A 329 18.52 6.45 4.84
N SER A 330 18.67 7.23 5.91
CA SER A 330 19.99 7.62 6.40
C SER A 330 20.75 6.46 7.04
N GLN A 331 20.05 5.55 7.72
CA GLN A 331 20.63 4.32 8.27
C GLN A 331 20.85 3.23 7.22
N ASN A 332 20.13 3.28 6.10
CA ASN A 332 20.19 2.29 5.02
C ASN A 332 20.35 3.01 3.67
N PRO A 333 21.49 3.68 3.43
CA PRO A 333 21.67 4.45 2.20
C PRO A 333 21.55 3.57 0.95
N ASN A 334 21.91 2.29 1.04
CA ASN A 334 21.78 1.30 -0.04
C ASN A 334 20.54 0.38 0.08
N GLY A 335 19.56 0.78 0.91
CA GLY A 335 18.36 -0.01 1.16
C GLY A 335 18.66 -1.26 1.97
N TYR A 336 18.14 -2.42 1.53
CA TYR A 336 18.41 -3.70 2.18
C TYR A 336 19.74 -4.35 1.76
N GLU A 337 20.47 -3.76 0.83
CA GLU A 337 21.83 -4.17 0.47
C GLU A 337 22.82 -3.59 1.48
N GLU A 338 23.73 -4.42 1.96
CA GLU A 338 24.81 -4.01 2.85
C GLU A 338 25.95 -3.33 2.08
#